data_73179b2428c8d239639b9235922fdcb3
#
_entry.id   73179b2428c8d239639b9235922fdcb3
#
_cell.length_a   1.000
_cell.length_b   1.000
_cell.length_c   1.000
_cell.angle_alpha   90.00
_cell.angle_beta   90.00
_cell.angle_gamma   90.00
#
_symmetry.space_group_name_H-M   'P 1'
#
loop_
_entity.id
_entity.type
_entity.pdbx_description
1 polymer ?
#
loop_
_entity_poly.entity_id
_entity_poly.type
_entity_poly.pdbx_seq_one_letter_code
_entity_poly.pdbx_strand_id
1 'polypeptide(L)'
;MSLDRQLDHDSEKGDLEQQVNTIPKEKPDQSNEPPDGGLIAWVQVLLTHIVFFNTWGVANGYGIFQQYYTQTLGQSESAVSWIGSVQVFLLFLIGVIAGRLTDGGHFRIIFSFGVLLQVLGVFMTSLTTEYWQIFLSQAVCLGIGNGFTFCPALAVLSQYFQKRRAFTVGLAASGAAIGGLVYPVLINWLIFKDGVGFPWALRAMGFILFGTYIPCLVWFKPRLSPRKSGPWIDMSAFSEMPFIFFSLSMFLNFWGLYFAFFYLGTFARDQIGIMEPIYLLMVLNGVGVIGRAALPIVADLWTGPLNILIPLSFAASLLVYVWAAIDSTGGLFVFAVVYGFLAASLQALFPAVATTMTPHPNRTGTRVGMILGFVSFANLTGPAICGALIRRGDGSYLGAQMFAGSSILLGAIMALAARIAKTGLVFKAKV
;
A
#
# COMPACT_ATOMS: atom_id res chain seq x y z
N MET A 1 -67.56 20.80 17.33
CA MET A 1 -66.23 21.17 17.88
C MET A 1 -65.11 20.13 17.59
N SER A 2 -65.37 18.99 16.94
CA SER A 2 -64.38 17.95 16.58
C SER A 2 -64.01 17.91 15.07
N LEU A 3 -64.90 18.39 14.19
CA LEU A 3 -64.63 18.41 12.74
C LEU A 3 -63.70 19.56 12.31
N ASP A 4 -63.79 20.73 12.93
CA ASP A 4 -62.96 21.88 12.57
C ASP A 4 -61.47 21.68 12.91
N ARG A 5 -61.14 20.90 13.94
CA ARG A 5 -59.74 20.56 14.27
C ARG A 5 -59.08 19.55 13.31
N GLN A 6 -59.88 18.73 12.63
CA GLN A 6 -59.33 17.79 11.63
C GLN A 6 -59.04 18.49 10.30
N LEU A 7 -59.87 19.45 9.91
CA LEU A 7 -59.64 20.26 8.69
C LEU A 7 -58.40 21.17 8.78
N ASP A 8 -58.13 21.77 9.95
CA ASP A 8 -56.92 22.56 10.18
C ASP A 8 -55.66 21.70 10.15
N HIS A 9 -55.69 20.44 10.67
CA HIS A 9 -54.55 19.57 10.70
C HIS A 9 -54.17 18.97 9.32
N ASP A 10 -55.16 18.81 8.43
CA ASP A 10 -54.95 18.32 7.07
C ASP A 10 -54.47 19.47 6.13
N SER A 11 -54.89 20.75 6.40
CA SER A 11 -54.39 21.89 5.68
C SER A 11 -52.91 22.21 6.03
N GLU A 12 -52.54 22.15 7.31
CA GLU A 12 -51.15 22.33 7.75
C GLU A 12 -50.20 21.24 7.21
N LYS A 13 -50.65 19.97 7.10
CA LYS A 13 -49.88 18.90 6.45
C LYS A 13 -49.74 19.12 4.94
N GLY A 14 -50.77 19.63 4.26
CA GLY A 14 -50.70 19.94 2.84
C GLY A 14 -49.70 21.08 2.54
N ASP A 15 -49.68 22.11 3.39
CA ASP A 15 -48.74 23.24 3.25
C ASP A 15 -47.28 22.82 3.58
N LEU A 16 -47.08 21.95 4.56
CA LEU A 16 -45.76 21.37 4.87
C LEU A 16 -45.22 20.45 3.75
N GLU A 17 -46.06 19.63 3.13
CA GLU A 17 -45.69 18.81 1.97
C GLU A 17 -45.41 19.65 0.72
N GLN A 18 -46.13 20.74 0.50
CA GLN A 18 -45.83 21.72 -0.57
C GLN A 18 -44.54 22.49 -0.31
N GLN A 19 -44.24 22.91 0.93
CA GLN A 19 -42.98 23.56 1.28
C GLN A 19 -41.77 22.63 1.16
N VAL A 20 -41.93 21.31 1.48
CA VAL A 20 -40.85 20.32 1.31
C VAL A 20 -40.56 20.05 -0.18
N ASN A 21 -41.59 20.13 -1.05
CA ASN A 21 -41.42 19.94 -2.48
C ASN A 21 -40.91 21.20 -3.23
N THR A 22 -40.94 22.39 -2.60
CA THR A 22 -40.41 23.64 -3.17
C THR A 22 -38.96 23.91 -2.78
N ILE A 23 -38.32 23.11 -1.91
CA ILE A 23 -36.88 23.19 -1.74
C ILE A 23 -36.25 22.76 -3.07
N PRO A 24 -35.58 23.64 -3.81
CA PRO A 24 -34.90 23.25 -5.03
C PRO A 24 -33.94 22.10 -4.65
N LYS A 25 -34.17 20.90 -5.16
CA LYS A 25 -33.13 19.87 -5.13
C LYS A 25 -31.94 20.52 -5.83
N GLU A 26 -30.96 20.99 -5.05
CA GLU A 26 -29.69 21.43 -5.62
C GLU A 26 -29.28 20.36 -6.60
N LYS A 27 -29.27 20.69 -7.88
CA LYS A 27 -28.72 19.81 -8.92
C LYS A 27 -27.30 19.52 -8.45
N PRO A 28 -26.91 18.24 -8.32
CA PRO A 28 -25.53 17.90 -7.96
C PRO A 28 -24.64 18.73 -8.86
N ASP A 29 -23.74 19.47 -8.24
CA ASP A 29 -22.82 20.39 -8.91
C ASP A 29 -22.00 19.55 -9.91
N GLN A 30 -22.39 19.58 -11.19
CA GLN A 30 -21.79 18.82 -12.27
C GLN A 30 -20.29 19.14 -12.43
N SER A 31 -19.82 20.25 -11.85
CA SER A 31 -18.42 20.63 -11.80
C SER A 31 -17.57 19.70 -10.90
N ASN A 32 -18.19 18.95 -10.00
CA ASN A 32 -17.51 18.07 -9.03
C ASN A 32 -17.44 16.60 -9.47
N GLU A 33 -18.13 16.19 -10.52
CA GLU A 33 -18.02 14.81 -11.00
C GLU A 33 -16.63 14.52 -11.59
N PRO A 34 -16.00 13.36 -11.24
CA PRO A 34 -14.73 12.96 -11.82
C PRO A 34 -14.85 12.81 -13.35
N PRO A 35 -13.85 13.31 -14.13
CA PRO A 35 -13.90 13.26 -15.58
C PRO A 35 -13.79 11.84 -16.15
N ASP A 36 -13.34 10.85 -15.37
CA ASP A 36 -13.14 9.44 -15.75
C ASP A 36 -12.31 9.23 -17.03
N GLY A 37 -11.48 10.23 -17.41
CA GLY A 37 -10.63 10.20 -18.59
C GLY A 37 -10.08 11.57 -18.97
N GLY A 38 -9.52 11.65 -20.19
CA GLY A 38 -8.85 12.86 -20.70
C GLY A 38 -7.36 12.91 -20.36
N LEU A 39 -6.60 13.71 -21.14
CA LEU A 39 -5.14 13.76 -21.04
C LEU A 39 -4.65 14.13 -19.62
N ILE A 40 -5.27 15.12 -19.00
CA ILE A 40 -4.89 15.59 -17.66
C ILE A 40 -5.05 14.46 -16.63
N ALA A 41 -6.16 13.70 -16.69
CA ALA A 41 -6.41 12.60 -15.76
C ALA A 41 -5.37 11.47 -15.94
N TRP A 42 -5.02 11.11 -17.17
CA TRP A 42 -4.00 10.10 -17.45
C TRP A 42 -2.58 10.55 -17.06
N VAL A 43 -2.29 11.85 -17.18
CA VAL A 43 -1.04 12.41 -16.63
C VAL A 43 -0.99 12.22 -15.12
N GLN A 44 -2.09 12.42 -14.38
CA GLN A 44 -2.10 12.15 -12.93
C GLN A 44 -1.85 10.65 -12.62
N VAL A 45 -2.33 9.73 -13.44
CA VAL A 45 -2.01 8.29 -13.32
C VAL A 45 -0.50 8.07 -13.45
N LEU A 46 0.13 8.64 -14.49
CA LEU A 46 1.57 8.53 -14.70
C LEU A 46 2.39 9.12 -13.54
N LEU A 47 1.99 10.31 -13.07
CA LEU A 47 2.68 10.95 -11.93
C LEU A 47 2.53 10.12 -10.64
N THR A 48 1.36 9.55 -10.40
CA THR A 48 1.14 8.64 -9.27
C THR A 48 1.95 7.34 -9.44
N HIS A 49 2.07 6.82 -10.65
CA HIS A 49 2.95 5.68 -10.97
C HIS A 49 4.41 5.98 -10.60
N ILE A 50 4.92 7.17 -10.90
CA ILE A 50 6.27 7.61 -10.51
C ILE A 50 6.40 7.68 -8.98
N VAL A 51 5.39 8.15 -8.28
CA VAL A 51 5.39 8.16 -6.81
C VAL A 51 5.46 6.73 -6.26
N PHE A 52 4.69 5.79 -6.79
CA PHE A 52 4.77 4.38 -6.39
C PHE A 52 6.13 3.77 -6.71
N PHE A 53 6.70 4.11 -7.85
CA PHE A 53 8.04 3.68 -8.26
C PHE A 53 9.09 4.10 -7.22
N ASN A 54 9.06 5.35 -6.75
CA ASN A 54 10.03 5.90 -5.81
C ASN A 54 9.77 5.51 -4.34
N THR A 55 8.52 5.25 -3.95
CA THR A 55 8.16 4.91 -2.56
C THR A 55 8.15 3.40 -2.35
N TRP A 56 7.16 2.73 -2.91
CA TRP A 56 6.99 1.28 -2.79
C TRP A 56 8.02 0.48 -3.56
N GLY A 57 8.57 1.05 -4.66
CA GLY A 57 9.64 0.40 -5.40
C GLY A 57 10.87 0.17 -4.53
N VAL A 58 11.26 1.17 -3.74
CA VAL A 58 12.36 1.04 -2.76
C VAL A 58 12.01 0.04 -1.66
N ALA A 59 10.79 0.10 -1.13
CA ALA A 59 10.33 -0.82 -0.08
C ALA A 59 10.27 -2.28 -0.57
N ASN A 60 9.74 -2.54 -1.77
CA ASN A 60 9.69 -3.87 -2.37
C ASN A 60 11.08 -4.40 -2.78
N GLY A 61 12.01 -3.48 -3.03
CA GLY A 61 13.42 -3.79 -3.31
C GLY A 61 14.27 -3.94 -2.06
N TYR A 62 13.71 -3.84 -0.85
CA TYR A 62 14.48 -3.80 0.39
C TYR A 62 15.36 -5.04 0.60
N GLY A 63 15.02 -6.18 0.04
CA GLY A 63 15.82 -7.41 0.16
C GLY A 63 17.30 -7.26 -0.23
N ILE A 64 17.65 -6.38 -1.18
CA ILE A 64 19.05 -6.12 -1.54
C ILE A 64 19.78 -5.34 -0.42
N PHE A 65 19.11 -4.40 0.23
CA PHE A 65 19.63 -3.68 1.38
C PHE A 65 19.76 -4.59 2.59
N GLN A 66 18.78 -5.46 2.84
CA GLN A 66 18.81 -6.48 3.88
C GLN A 66 20.05 -7.34 3.73
N GLN A 67 20.31 -7.86 2.54
CA GLN A 67 21.50 -8.66 2.24
C GLN A 67 22.80 -7.90 2.47
N TYR A 68 22.93 -6.68 1.92
CA TYR A 68 24.13 -5.87 2.03
C TYR A 68 24.43 -5.50 3.49
N TYR A 69 23.44 -5.01 4.23
CA TYR A 69 23.65 -4.56 5.61
C TYR A 69 23.96 -5.72 6.57
N THR A 70 23.35 -6.89 6.38
CA THR A 70 23.67 -8.07 7.17
C THR A 70 25.14 -8.50 6.98
N GLN A 71 25.64 -8.40 5.74
CA GLN A 71 27.04 -8.75 5.43
C GLN A 71 28.06 -7.72 5.89
N THR A 72 27.72 -6.43 5.82
CA THR A 72 28.70 -5.34 6.05
C THR A 72 28.69 -4.79 7.47
N LEU A 73 27.52 -4.75 8.13
CA LEU A 73 27.40 -4.16 9.48
C LEU A 73 27.57 -5.18 10.60
N GLY A 74 27.61 -6.49 10.31
CA GLY A 74 27.68 -7.55 11.32
C GLY A 74 26.47 -7.57 12.28
N GLN A 75 25.35 -6.94 11.88
CA GLN A 75 24.13 -6.88 12.66
C GLN A 75 23.23 -8.08 12.37
N SER A 76 22.37 -8.42 13.34
CA SER A 76 21.39 -9.49 13.16
C SER A 76 20.37 -9.13 12.08
N GLU A 77 19.83 -10.13 11.38
CA GLU A 77 18.79 -9.94 10.36
C GLU A 77 17.56 -9.19 10.90
N SER A 78 17.19 -9.47 12.16
CA SER A 78 16.12 -8.75 12.83
C SER A 78 16.44 -7.28 13.03
N ALA A 79 17.68 -6.92 13.41
CA ALA A 79 18.10 -5.52 13.56
C ALA A 79 18.08 -4.79 12.23
N VAL A 80 18.57 -5.42 11.16
CA VAL A 80 18.60 -4.84 9.82
C VAL A 80 17.15 -4.67 9.28
N SER A 81 16.27 -5.63 9.50
CA SER A 81 14.88 -5.53 9.02
C SER A 81 14.07 -4.39 9.66
N TRP A 82 14.48 -3.92 10.86
CA TRP A 82 13.87 -2.71 11.44
C TRP A 82 14.02 -1.47 10.55
N ILE A 83 15.11 -1.35 9.78
CA ILE A 83 15.31 -0.21 8.87
C ILE A 83 14.19 -0.16 7.83
N GLY A 84 13.97 -1.27 7.11
CA GLY A 84 12.89 -1.35 6.12
C GLY A 84 11.49 -1.31 6.74
N SER A 85 11.30 -1.96 7.89
CA SER A 85 10.02 -1.98 8.60
C SER A 85 9.59 -0.60 9.08
N VAL A 86 10.49 0.18 9.67
CA VAL A 86 10.21 1.56 10.11
C VAL A 86 9.95 2.48 8.90
N GLN A 87 10.67 2.28 7.80
CA GLN A 87 10.41 3.01 6.56
C GLN A 87 8.97 2.81 6.07
N VAL A 88 8.49 1.56 6.01
CA VAL A 88 7.11 1.25 5.58
C VAL A 88 6.08 1.68 6.64
N PHE A 89 6.39 1.54 7.92
CA PHE A 89 5.56 2.05 9.01
C PHE A 89 5.30 3.55 8.87
N LEU A 90 6.36 4.34 8.69
CA LEU A 90 6.26 5.78 8.53
C LEU A 90 5.57 6.18 7.22
N LEU A 91 5.75 5.42 6.14
CA LEU A 91 5.03 5.64 4.89
C LEU A 91 3.51 5.65 5.12
N PHE A 92 2.98 4.70 5.86
CA PHE A 92 1.55 4.66 6.16
C PHE A 92 1.14 5.64 7.25
N LEU A 93 1.86 5.69 8.37
CA LEU A 93 1.50 6.53 9.51
C LEU A 93 1.51 8.03 9.15
N ILE A 94 2.59 8.51 8.55
CA ILE A 94 2.71 9.90 8.07
C ILE A 94 1.75 10.14 6.91
N GLY A 95 1.51 9.11 6.08
CA GLY A 95 0.53 9.17 5.00
C GLY A 95 -0.88 9.54 5.46
N VAL A 96 -1.31 9.09 6.65
CA VAL A 96 -2.59 9.48 7.25
C VAL A 96 -2.65 10.98 7.50
N ILE A 97 -1.57 11.54 8.07
CA ILE A 97 -1.45 12.98 8.34
C ILE A 97 -1.41 13.76 7.01
N ALA A 98 -0.59 13.29 6.08
CA ALA A 98 -0.41 13.92 4.77
C ALA A 98 -1.69 13.95 3.93
N GLY A 99 -2.50 12.88 3.98
CA GLY A 99 -3.81 12.84 3.31
C GLY A 99 -4.74 13.95 3.80
N ARG A 100 -4.79 14.17 5.11
CA ARG A 100 -5.62 15.25 5.70
C ARG A 100 -5.13 16.63 5.33
N LEU A 101 -3.84 16.87 5.36
CA LEU A 101 -3.24 18.12 4.92
C LEU A 101 -3.51 18.38 3.43
N THR A 102 -3.56 17.31 2.63
CA THR A 102 -3.96 17.38 1.21
C THR A 102 -5.40 17.82 1.05
N ASP A 103 -6.33 17.26 1.83
CA ASP A 103 -7.73 17.66 1.84
C ASP A 103 -7.90 19.11 2.27
N GLY A 104 -7.03 19.59 3.19
CA GLY A 104 -6.94 20.99 3.62
C GLY A 104 -6.34 21.95 2.60
N GLY A 105 -5.95 21.46 1.40
CA GLY A 105 -5.41 22.30 0.32
C GLY A 105 -3.90 22.51 0.34
N HIS A 106 -3.17 21.87 1.26
CA HIS A 106 -1.72 22.05 1.39
C HIS A 106 -0.89 21.04 0.55
N PHE A 107 -1.51 20.42 -0.45
CA PHE A 107 -0.88 19.37 -1.27
C PHE A 107 0.53 19.72 -1.77
N ARG A 108 0.70 20.89 -2.42
CA ARG A 108 1.99 21.28 -3.02
C ARG A 108 3.12 21.38 -2.01
N ILE A 109 2.83 22.00 -0.85
CA ILE A 109 3.84 22.21 0.20
C ILE A 109 4.29 20.85 0.77
N ILE A 110 3.32 20.02 1.18
CA ILE A 110 3.64 18.73 1.82
C ILE A 110 4.27 17.75 0.84
N PHE A 111 3.82 17.73 -0.42
CA PHE A 111 4.39 16.88 -1.46
C PHE A 111 5.84 17.28 -1.76
N SER A 112 6.12 18.58 -1.94
CA SER A 112 7.48 19.09 -2.17
C SER A 112 8.40 18.82 -0.98
N PHE A 113 7.90 18.99 0.25
CA PHE A 113 8.63 18.64 1.47
C PHE A 113 8.93 17.13 1.55
N GLY A 114 7.95 16.29 1.18
CA GLY A 114 8.14 14.85 1.11
C GLY A 114 9.22 14.44 0.10
N VAL A 115 9.22 15.04 -1.10
CA VAL A 115 10.26 14.81 -2.12
C VAL A 115 11.64 15.23 -1.60
N LEU A 116 11.72 16.40 -0.95
CA LEU A 116 12.97 16.86 -0.35
C LEU A 116 13.53 15.86 0.68
N LEU A 117 12.67 15.37 1.58
CA LEU A 117 13.09 14.39 2.59
C LEU A 117 13.51 13.05 1.97
N GLN A 118 12.85 12.59 0.90
CA GLN A 118 13.26 11.37 0.21
C GLN A 118 14.63 11.51 -0.45
N VAL A 119 14.84 12.59 -1.19
CA VAL A 119 16.13 12.89 -1.83
C VAL A 119 17.22 13.02 -0.77
N LEU A 120 16.96 13.82 0.28
CA LEU A 120 17.90 13.98 1.39
C LEU A 120 18.22 12.64 2.06
N GLY A 121 17.19 11.83 2.36
CA GLY A 121 17.36 10.52 3.00
C GLY A 121 18.27 9.59 2.21
N VAL A 122 18.08 9.49 0.89
CA VAL A 122 18.91 8.64 0.02
C VAL A 122 20.36 9.16 -0.05
N PHE A 123 20.55 10.47 -0.25
CA PHE A 123 21.91 11.03 -0.29
C PHE A 123 22.61 10.93 1.06
N MET A 124 21.93 11.16 2.18
CA MET A 124 22.49 10.98 3.51
C MET A 124 22.87 9.51 3.75
N THR A 125 22.02 8.55 3.36
CA THR A 125 22.35 7.12 3.46
C THR A 125 23.63 6.77 2.67
N SER A 126 23.93 7.47 1.57
CA SER A 126 25.17 7.25 0.81
C SER A 126 26.46 7.64 1.57
N LEU A 127 26.33 8.36 2.66
CA LEU A 127 27.44 8.84 3.50
C LEU A 127 27.58 8.07 4.81
N THR A 128 26.66 7.12 5.07
CA THR A 128 26.60 6.38 6.34
C THR A 128 27.57 5.21 6.38
N THR A 129 28.11 4.96 7.57
CA THR A 129 28.97 3.82 7.89
C THR A 129 28.43 3.01 9.06
N GLU A 130 27.60 3.59 9.91
CA GLU A 130 27.09 3.00 11.14
C GLU A 130 25.60 2.71 11.05
N TYR A 131 25.12 1.67 11.75
CA TYR A 131 23.72 1.26 11.77
C TYR A 131 22.76 2.40 12.13
N TRP A 132 23.03 3.19 13.18
CA TRP A 132 22.17 4.27 13.61
C TRP A 132 22.04 5.41 12.58
N GLN A 133 23.09 5.67 11.80
CA GLN A 133 23.07 6.66 10.71
C GLN A 133 22.15 6.20 9.58
N ILE A 134 22.26 4.91 9.18
CA ILE A 134 21.39 4.30 8.18
C ILE A 134 19.94 4.31 8.68
N PHE A 135 19.71 3.99 9.95
CA PHE A 135 18.38 4.02 10.54
C PHE A 135 17.75 5.41 10.46
N LEU A 136 18.47 6.47 10.81
CA LEU A 136 17.96 7.84 10.74
C LEU A 136 17.74 8.32 9.30
N SER A 137 18.64 7.99 8.38
CA SER A 137 18.56 8.47 6.99
C SER A 137 17.59 7.65 6.15
N GLN A 138 17.70 6.33 6.15
CA GLN A 138 16.87 5.47 5.31
C GLN A 138 15.54 5.12 5.97
N ALA A 139 15.51 4.73 7.26
CA ALA A 139 14.24 4.36 7.88
C ALA A 139 13.39 5.59 8.20
N VAL A 140 13.96 6.58 8.89
CA VAL A 140 13.19 7.72 9.40
C VAL A 140 13.01 8.80 8.33
N CYS A 141 14.09 9.38 7.80
CA CYS A 141 14.02 10.50 6.87
C CYS A 141 13.31 10.11 5.57
N LEU A 142 13.74 9.02 4.93
CA LEU A 142 13.12 8.51 3.71
C LEU A 142 11.68 8.01 3.97
N GLY A 143 11.42 7.35 5.12
CA GLY A 143 10.09 6.88 5.50
C GLY A 143 9.07 8.00 5.69
N ILE A 144 9.44 9.10 6.37
CA ILE A 144 8.61 10.30 6.52
C ILE A 144 8.34 10.92 5.14
N GLY A 145 9.39 11.07 4.30
CA GLY A 145 9.26 11.57 2.94
C GLY A 145 8.30 10.74 2.09
N ASN A 146 8.37 9.40 2.21
CA ASN A 146 7.45 8.48 1.53
C ASN A 146 5.99 8.73 1.93
N GLY A 147 5.71 8.94 3.23
CA GLY A 147 4.37 9.22 3.72
C GLY A 147 3.80 10.54 3.18
N PHE A 148 4.63 11.58 3.11
CA PHE A 148 4.23 12.89 2.57
C PHE A 148 4.02 12.91 1.05
N THR A 149 4.48 11.90 0.32
CA THR A 149 4.26 11.82 -1.13
C THR A 149 3.21 10.79 -1.54
N PHE A 150 3.17 9.62 -0.90
CA PHE A 150 2.34 8.49 -1.30
C PHE A 150 0.85 8.74 -1.14
N CYS A 151 0.38 9.03 0.08
CA CYS A 151 -1.06 9.23 0.32
C CYS A 151 -1.62 10.47 -0.41
N PRO A 152 -0.92 11.62 -0.46
CA PRO A 152 -1.34 12.75 -1.28
C PRO A 152 -1.49 12.42 -2.75
N ALA A 153 -0.57 11.65 -3.35
CA ALA A 153 -0.67 11.24 -4.74
C ALA A 153 -1.93 10.38 -5.01
N LEU A 154 -2.22 9.41 -4.14
CA LEU A 154 -3.45 8.62 -4.22
C LEU A 154 -4.71 9.48 -4.04
N ALA A 155 -4.69 10.43 -3.12
CA ALA A 155 -5.82 11.34 -2.89
C ALA A 155 -6.10 12.18 -4.14
N VAL A 156 -5.07 12.71 -4.80
CA VAL A 156 -5.22 13.46 -6.05
C VAL A 156 -5.73 12.56 -7.17
N LEU A 157 -5.15 11.37 -7.37
CA LEU A 157 -5.61 10.43 -8.40
C LEU A 157 -7.09 10.09 -8.25
N SER A 158 -7.56 9.89 -7.03
CA SER A 158 -8.95 9.56 -6.74
C SER A 158 -9.96 10.64 -7.12
N GLN A 159 -9.51 11.88 -7.32
CA GLN A 159 -10.35 13.01 -7.76
C GLN A 159 -10.65 12.98 -9.26
N TYR A 160 -9.90 12.21 -10.04
CA TYR A 160 -10.01 12.15 -11.49
C TYR A 160 -10.77 10.93 -12.01
N PHE A 161 -10.88 9.85 -11.20
CA PHE A 161 -11.50 8.59 -11.61
C PHE A 161 -12.47 8.05 -10.56
N GLN A 162 -13.67 7.67 -11.01
CA GLN A 162 -14.70 7.00 -10.21
C GLN A 162 -15.05 5.64 -10.81
N LYS A 163 -15.43 5.58 -12.09
CA LYS A 163 -15.87 4.35 -12.77
C LYS A 163 -14.72 3.35 -13.00
N ARG A 164 -13.50 3.86 -13.22
CA ARG A 164 -12.27 3.06 -13.49
C ARG A 164 -11.26 3.17 -12.35
N ARG A 165 -11.73 3.37 -11.12
CA ARG A 165 -10.87 3.71 -9.98
C ARG A 165 -9.89 2.59 -9.64
N ALA A 166 -10.34 1.31 -9.54
CA ALA A 166 -9.46 0.22 -9.20
C ALA A 166 -8.42 -0.02 -10.30
N PHE A 167 -8.81 0.05 -11.57
CA PHE A 167 -7.89 -0.06 -12.69
C PHE A 167 -6.80 1.03 -12.66
N THR A 168 -7.17 2.30 -12.50
CA THR A 168 -6.21 3.41 -12.53
C THR A 168 -5.28 3.41 -11.32
N VAL A 169 -5.78 3.03 -10.15
CA VAL A 169 -4.96 2.82 -8.94
C VAL A 169 -4.04 1.62 -9.14
N GLY A 170 -4.52 0.51 -9.71
CA GLY A 170 -3.70 -0.66 -10.02
C GLY A 170 -2.59 -0.35 -11.03
N LEU A 171 -2.90 0.43 -12.08
CA LEU A 171 -1.92 0.88 -13.07
C LEU A 171 -0.88 1.82 -12.43
N ALA A 172 -1.30 2.74 -11.57
CA ALA A 172 -0.37 3.56 -10.80
C ALA A 172 0.50 2.71 -9.87
N ALA A 173 -0.10 1.73 -9.17
CA ALA A 173 0.60 0.83 -8.26
C ALA A 173 1.59 -0.11 -8.96
N SER A 174 1.46 -0.35 -10.28
CA SER A 174 2.47 -1.11 -11.03
C SER A 174 3.85 -0.44 -11.01
N GLY A 175 3.91 0.88 -10.78
CA GLY A 175 5.15 1.61 -10.51
C GLY A 175 5.95 1.02 -9.35
N ALA A 176 5.29 0.54 -8.30
CA ALA A 176 5.95 -0.12 -7.17
C ALA A 176 6.70 -1.39 -7.59
N ALA A 177 6.15 -2.16 -8.53
CA ALA A 177 6.81 -3.36 -9.03
C ALA A 177 7.97 -3.03 -9.97
N ILE A 178 7.79 -2.04 -10.85
CA ILE A 178 8.86 -1.57 -11.73
C ILE A 178 10.02 -0.99 -10.90
N GLY A 179 9.73 -0.17 -9.88
CA GLY A 179 10.76 0.36 -8.98
C GLY A 179 11.44 -0.75 -8.16
N GLY A 180 10.66 -1.75 -7.68
CA GLY A 180 11.17 -2.93 -6.99
C GLY A 180 12.00 -3.87 -7.87
N LEU A 181 11.97 -3.66 -9.19
CA LEU A 181 12.87 -4.31 -10.15
C LEU A 181 14.09 -3.42 -10.43
N VAL A 182 13.87 -2.16 -10.77
CA VAL A 182 14.92 -1.25 -11.24
C VAL A 182 15.93 -0.93 -10.13
N TYR A 183 15.47 -0.55 -8.94
CA TYR A 183 16.37 -0.16 -7.85
C TYR A 183 17.28 -1.28 -7.36
N PRO A 184 16.78 -2.50 -7.05
CA PRO A 184 17.65 -3.59 -6.64
C PRO A 184 18.66 -3.99 -7.72
N VAL A 185 18.27 -4.00 -9.01
CA VAL A 185 19.18 -4.29 -10.12
C VAL A 185 20.29 -3.27 -10.21
N LEU A 186 19.93 -1.98 -10.17
CA LEU A 186 20.89 -0.87 -10.19
C LEU A 186 21.90 -1.00 -9.03
N ILE A 187 21.41 -1.19 -7.81
CA ILE A 187 22.22 -1.28 -6.60
C ILE A 187 23.09 -2.54 -6.66
N ASN A 188 22.54 -3.69 -7.02
CA ASN A 188 23.27 -4.93 -7.15
C ASN A 188 24.42 -4.83 -8.15
N TRP A 189 24.14 -4.23 -9.30
CA TRP A 189 25.18 -4.04 -10.34
C TRP A 189 26.30 -3.14 -9.84
N LEU A 190 25.98 -1.94 -9.35
CA LEU A 190 27.00 -0.96 -8.94
C LEU A 190 27.83 -1.40 -7.72
N ILE A 191 27.23 -2.20 -6.81
CA ILE A 191 27.96 -2.68 -5.62
C ILE A 191 28.80 -3.91 -5.95
N PHE A 192 28.18 -4.94 -6.58
CA PHE A 192 28.76 -6.27 -6.64
C PHE A 192 29.42 -6.60 -7.99
N LYS A 193 29.02 -5.96 -9.11
CA LYS A 193 29.58 -6.25 -10.44
C LYS A 193 30.61 -5.22 -10.88
N ASP A 194 30.30 -3.94 -10.85
CA ASP A 194 31.20 -2.87 -11.30
C ASP A 194 32.18 -2.39 -10.22
N GLY A 195 31.97 -2.78 -8.96
CA GLY A 195 32.85 -2.39 -7.85
C GLY A 195 32.84 -0.89 -7.53
N VAL A 196 31.84 -0.15 -8.02
CA VAL A 196 31.69 1.29 -7.77
C VAL A 196 31.42 1.59 -6.29
N GLY A 197 30.81 0.63 -5.60
CA GLY A 197 30.58 0.65 -4.16
C GLY A 197 29.24 1.28 -3.74
N PHE A 198 28.86 0.98 -2.51
CA PHE A 198 27.57 1.37 -1.92
C PHE A 198 27.28 2.89 -1.96
N PRO A 199 28.25 3.80 -1.63
CA PRO A 199 27.95 5.24 -1.65
C PRO A 199 27.50 5.74 -3.02
N TRP A 200 28.15 5.33 -4.08
CA TRP A 200 27.80 5.76 -5.44
C TRP A 200 26.53 5.07 -5.96
N ALA A 201 26.29 3.81 -5.60
CA ALA A 201 25.05 3.13 -5.92
C ALA A 201 23.83 3.90 -5.37
N LEU A 202 23.92 4.37 -4.12
CA LEU A 202 22.84 5.19 -3.52
C LEU A 202 22.75 6.58 -4.14
N ARG A 203 23.87 7.22 -4.50
CA ARG A 203 23.82 8.51 -5.21
C ARG A 203 23.16 8.36 -6.58
N ALA A 204 23.47 7.30 -7.32
CA ALA A 204 22.81 7.01 -8.60
C ALA A 204 21.28 6.81 -8.42
N MET A 205 20.87 6.05 -7.39
CA MET A 205 19.47 5.92 -6.99
C MET A 205 18.86 7.29 -6.65
N GLY A 206 19.56 8.13 -5.89
CA GLY A 206 19.13 9.47 -5.51
C GLY A 206 18.92 10.40 -6.72
N PHE A 207 19.78 10.34 -7.72
CA PHE A 207 19.62 11.11 -8.97
C PHE A 207 18.41 10.64 -9.79
N ILE A 208 18.18 9.33 -9.89
CA ILE A 208 16.97 8.78 -10.55
C ILE A 208 15.72 9.25 -9.83
N LEU A 209 15.70 9.14 -8.49
CA LEU A 209 14.60 9.58 -7.65
C LEU A 209 14.32 11.07 -7.84
N PHE A 210 15.34 11.91 -7.76
CA PHE A 210 15.22 13.35 -7.96
C PHE A 210 14.72 13.68 -9.37
N GLY A 211 15.34 13.12 -10.41
CA GLY A 211 14.95 13.36 -11.80
C GLY A 211 13.53 12.95 -12.13
N THR A 212 13.08 11.80 -11.60
CA THR A 212 11.70 11.32 -11.79
C THR A 212 10.67 12.12 -11.00
N TYR A 213 11.05 12.79 -9.91
CA TYR A 213 10.13 13.68 -9.18
C TYR A 213 9.98 15.07 -9.80
N ILE A 214 10.88 15.53 -10.68
CA ILE A 214 10.74 16.84 -11.35
C ILE A 214 9.38 16.97 -12.05
N PRO A 215 8.95 16.04 -12.93
CA PRO A 215 7.62 16.10 -13.54
C PRO A 215 6.48 16.06 -12.51
N CYS A 216 6.65 15.33 -11.40
CA CYS A 216 5.63 15.30 -10.35
C CYS A 216 5.46 16.67 -9.67
N LEU A 217 6.56 17.35 -9.36
CA LEU A 217 6.53 18.68 -8.74
C LEU A 217 5.88 19.75 -9.65
N VAL A 218 6.03 19.60 -10.97
CA VAL A 218 5.53 20.57 -11.96
C VAL A 218 4.05 20.30 -12.32
N TRP A 219 3.70 19.05 -12.60
CA TRP A 219 2.42 18.73 -13.26
C TRP A 219 1.37 18.09 -12.37
N PHE A 220 1.69 17.73 -11.12
CA PHE A 220 0.66 17.27 -10.19
C PHE A 220 -0.34 18.38 -9.91
N LYS A 221 -1.64 18.10 -10.11
CA LYS A 221 -2.70 19.10 -10.00
C LYS A 221 -3.90 18.54 -9.25
N PRO A 222 -4.11 18.89 -7.97
CA PRO A 222 -5.37 18.62 -7.29
C PRO A 222 -6.53 19.30 -8.02
N ARG A 223 -7.65 18.58 -8.19
CA ARG A 223 -8.83 19.05 -8.91
C ARG A 223 -9.86 19.71 -8.00
N LEU A 224 -10.06 19.10 -6.83
CA LEU A 224 -11.08 19.56 -5.88
C LEU A 224 -10.57 20.70 -5.02
N SER A 225 -11.49 21.63 -4.72
CA SER A 225 -11.23 22.71 -3.76
C SER A 225 -10.94 22.17 -2.35
N PRO A 226 -10.16 22.87 -1.54
CA PRO A 226 -9.90 22.48 -0.16
C PRO A 226 -11.19 22.21 0.61
N ARG A 227 -11.22 21.10 1.34
CA ARG A 227 -12.34 20.71 2.18
C ARG A 227 -11.93 20.73 3.65
N LYS A 228 -12.86 21.05 4.53
CA LYS A 228 -12.64 20.82 5.97
C LYS A 228 -12.48 19.31 6.18
N SER A 229 -11.34 18.90 6.69
CA SER A 229 -11.09 17.51 7.04
C SER A 229 -12.08 17.07 8.12
N GLY A 230 -12.64 15.88 7.99
CA GLY A 230 -13.48 15.28 9.01
C GLY A 230 -12.72 15.01 10.33
N PRO A 231 -13.31 14.37 11.33
CA PRO A 231 -12.66 14.03 12.59
C PRO A 231 -11.43 13.12 12.33
N TRP A 232 -10.45 13.14 13.23
CA TRP A 232 -9.25 12.28 13.13
C TRP A 232 -9.60 10.79 13.21
N ILE A 233 -10.58 10.46 14.02
CA ILE A 233 -11.06 9.10 14.26
C ILE A 233 -12.58 9.13 14.10
N ASP A 234 -13.11 8.21 13.31
CA ASP A 234 -14.53 7.95 13.23
C ASP A 234 -14.88 6.81 14.21
N MET A 235 -15.29 7.18 15.41
CA MET A 235 -15.62 6.19 16.46
C MET A 235 -16.79 5.27 16.05
N SER A 236 -17.67 5.73 15.15
CA SER A 236 -18.78 4.90 14.66
C SER A 236 -18.30 3.67 13.85
N ALA A 237 -17.12 3.77 13.23
CA ALA A 237 -16.53 2.66 12.49
C ALA A 237 -16.26 1.41 13.36
N PHE A 238 -15.95 1.62 14.64
CA PHE A 238 -15.72 0.53 15.59
C PHE A 238 -17.00 -0.23 15.99
N SER A 239 -18.17 0.27 15.65
CA SER A 239 -19.45 -0.45 15.82
C SER A 239 -19.85 -1.25 14.58
N GLU A 240 -19.12 -1.09 13.47
CA GLU A 240 -19.42 -1.75 12.20
C GLU A 240 -18.53 -3.00 12.01
N MET A 241 -19.12 -4.19 12.16
CA MET A 241 -18.40 -5.46 12.02
C MET A 241 -17.63 -5.62 10.70
N PRO A 242 -18.17 -5.21 9.53
CA PRO A 242 -17.40 -5.29 8.27
C PRO A 242 -16.09 -4.48 8.31
N PHE A 243 -16.12 -3.30 8.92
CA PHE A 243 -14.95 -2.45 9.06
C PHE A 243 -13.89 -3.07 10.00
N ILE A 244 -14.33 -3.60 11.14
CA ILE A 244 -13.43 -4.23 12.12
C ILE A 244 -12.76 -5.45 11.50
N PHE A 245 -13.55 -6.37 10.93
CA PHE A 245 -13.02 -7.59 10.32
C PHE A 245 -12.08 -7.29 9.15
N PHE A 246 -12.41 -6.30 8.32
CA PHE A 246 -11.53 -5.90 7.22
C PHE A 246 -10.23 -5.26 7.71
N SER A 247 -10.29 -4.39 8.71
CA SER A 247 -9.09 -3.78 9.31
C SER A 247 -8.17 -4.84 9.91
N LEU A 248 -8.72 -5.80 10.64
CA LEU A 248 -7.97 -6.92 11.19
C LEU A 248 -7.43 -7.84 10.11
N SER A 249 -8.21 -8.10 9.06
CA SER A 249 -7.76 -8.85 7.89
C SER A 249 -6.53 -8.22 7.25
N MET A 250 -6.55 -6.91 7.02
CA MET A 250 -5.41 -6.23 6.40
C MET A 250 -4.19 -6.18 7.31
N PHE A 251 -4.39 -5.98 8.61
CA PHE A 251 -3.30 -6.08 9.58
C PHE A 251 -2.62 -7.46 9.48
N LEU A 252 -3.39 -8.53 9.56
CA LEU A 252 -2.87 -9.90 9.55
C LEU A 252 -2.22 -10.27 8.20
N ASN A 253 -2.81 -9.86 7.09
CA ASN A 253 -2.22 -10.08 5.77
C ASN A 253 -0.87 -9.36 5.65
N PHE A 254 -0.79 -8.07 5.97
CA PHE A 254 0.45 -7.31 5.88
C PHE A 254 1.50 -7.72 6.91
N TRP A 255 1.09 -8.36 8.01
CA TRP A 255 2.00 -8.87 9.03
C TRP A 255 2.89 -10.01 8.52
N GLY A 256 2.38 -10.83 7.58
CA GLY A 256 3.14 -11.92 6.93
C GLY A 256 3.63 -11.60 5.52
N LEU A 257 2.97 -10.69 4.78
CA LEU A 257 3.16 -10.49 3.35
C LEU A 257 4.60 -10.08 2.97
N TYR A 258 5.21 -9.18 3.76
CA TYR A 258 6.55 -8.67 3.46
C TYR A 258 7.67 -9.65 3.80
N PHE A 259 7.38 -10.78 4.43
CA PHE A 259 8.39 -11.79 4.72
C PHE A 259 9.16 -12.23 3.46
N ALA A 260 8.47 -12.54 2.37
CA ALA A 260 9.13 -12.93 1.13
C ALA A 260 9.95 -11.77 0.51
N PHE A 261 9.44 -10.54 0.52
CA PHE A 261 10.17 -9.39 -0.05
C PHE A 261 11.49 -9.09 0.68
N PHE A 262 11.57 -9.39 1.96
CA PHE A 262 12.76 -9.14 2.79
C PHE A 262 13.72 -10.32 2.80
N TYR A 263 13.20 -11.55 2.87
CA TYR A 263 13.99 -12.73 3.21
C TYR A 263 14.15 -13.76 2.10
N LEU A 264 13.47 -13.60 0.94
CA LEU A 264 13.58 -14.57 -0.17
C LEU A 264 15.03 -14.68 -0.68
N GLY A 265 15.72 -13.56 -0.78
CA GLY A 265 17.13 -13.52 -1.24
C GLY A 265 18.09 -14.16 -0.24
N THR A 266 17.93 -13.91 1.05
CA THR A 266 18.77 -14.52 2.09
C THR A 266 18.48 -16.01 2.20
N PHE A 267 17.21 -16.42 2.17
CA PHE A 267 16.83 -17.84 2.12
C PHE A 267 17.46 -18.57 0.92
N ALA A 268 17.38 -17.97 -0.27
CA ALA A 268 17.92 -18.56 -1.49
C ALA A 268 19.44 -18.80 -1.39
N ARG A 269 20.16 -17.85 -0.80
CA ARG A 269 21.60 -17.97 -0.59
C ARG A 269 21.92 -18.99 0.52
N ASP A 270 21.26 -18.87 1.69
CA ASP A 270 21.67 -19.56 2.89
C ASP A 270 21.16 -21.03 2.93
N GLN A 271 19.99 -21.32 2.35
CA GLN A 271 19.38 -22.66 2.36
C GLN A 271 19.58 -23.43 1.06
N ILE A 272 19.62 -22.74 -0.10
CA ILE A 272 19.69 -23.40 -1.43
C ILE A 272 21.05 -23.19 -2.08
N GLY A 273 21.84 -22.21 -1.63
CA GLY A 273 23.17 -21.91 -2.19
C GLY A 273 23.13 -21.13 -3.51
N ILE A 274 22.06 -20.37 -3.79
CA ILE A 274 21.96 -19.55 -5.00
C ILE A 274 22.92 -18.38 -4.90
N MET A 275 23.88 -18.30 -5.80
CA MET A 275 24.92 -17.26 -5.80
C MET A 275 24.40 -15.87 -6.17
N GLU A 276 23.38 -15.77 -7.03
CA GLU A 276 22.78 -14.51 -7.47
C GLU A 276 21.28 -14.44 -7.12
N PRO A 277 20.91 -14.27 -5.85
CA PRO A 277 19.50 -14.27 -5.41
C PRO A 277 18.69 -13.08 -5.92
N ILE A 278 19.35 -12.07 -6.48
CA ILE A 278 18.69 -10.89 -7.06
C ILE A 278 17.66 -11.24 -8.14
N TYR A 279 17.93 -12.31 -8.94
CA TYR A 279 16.99 -12.75 -9.98
C TYR A 279 15.63 -13.18 -9.43
N LEU A 280 15.58 -13.74 -8.23
CA LEU A 280 14.32 -14.09 -7.57
C LEU A 280 13.51 -12.83 -7.22
N LEU A 281 14.17 -11.79 -6.72
CA LEU A 281 13.52 -10.52 -6.41
C LEU A 281 13.04 -9.81 -7.70
N MET A 282 13.82 -9.93 -8.79
CA MET A 282 13.43 -9.42 -10.11
C MET A 282 12.19 -10.14 -10.63
N VAL A 283 12.13 -11.47 -10.54
CA VAL A 283 10.98 -12.26 -10.97
C VAL A 283 9.76 -11.94 -10.14
N LEU A 284 9.89 -11.89 -8.81
CA LEU A 284 8.82 -11.58 -7.88
C LEU A 284 8.19 -10.21 -8.18
N ASN A 285 9.00 -9.18 -8.37
CA ASN A 285 8.51 -7.84 -8.70
C ASN A 285 8.05 -7.73 -10.16
N GLY A 286 8.76 -8.34 -11.12
CA GLY A 286 8.41 -8.31 -12.54
C GLY A 286 7.01 -8.89 -12.82
N VAL A 287 6.72 -10.06 -12.27
CA VAL A 287 5.37 -10.66 -12.36
C VAL A 287 4.34 -9.84 -11.59
N GLY A 288 4.76 -9.19 -10.52
CA GLY A 288 3.93 -8.27 -9.74
C GLY A 288 3.36 -7.10 -10.55
N VAL A 289 4.01 -6.67 -11.64
CA VAL A 289 3.46 -5.67 -12.58
C VAL A 289 2.14 -6.15 -13.15
N ILE A 290 2.11 -7.41 -13.62
CA ILE A 290 0.92 -8.02 -14.21
C ILE A 290 -0.18 -8.16 -13.16
N GLY A 291 0.16 -8.65 -11.95
CA GLY A 291 -0.79 -8.83 -10.86
C GLY A 291 -1.49 -7.53 -10.45
N ARG A 292 -0.74 -6.42 -10.34
CA ARG A 292 -1.28 -5.10 -9.98
C ARG A 292 -2.19 -4.49 -11.06
N ALA A 293 -2.02 -4.86 -12.31
CA ALA A 293 -2.86 -4.36 -13.41
C ALA A 293 -4.08 -5.26 -13.65
N ALA A 294 -3.88 -6.58 -13.73
CA ALA A 294 -4.89 -7.52 -14.21
C ALA A 294 -6.04 -7.73 -13.22
N LEU A 295 -5.75 -8.01 -11.95
CA LEU A 295 -6.80 -8.37 -10.99
C LEU A 295 -7.71 -7.21 -10.56
N PRO A 296 -7.25 -5.95 -10.44
CA PRO A 296 -8.15 -4.82 -10.28
C PRO A 296 -9.14 -4.63 -11.43
N ILE A 297 -8.75 -4.95 -12.68
CA ILE A 297 -9.67 -4.94 -13.83
C ILE A 297 -10.78 -5.98 -13.63
N VAL A 298 -10.40 -7.21 -13.27
CA VAL A 298 -11.36 -8.28 -12.99
C VAL A 298 -12.31 -7.89 -11.85
N ALA A 299 -11.77 -7.22 -10.82
CA ALA A 299 -12.55 -6.72 -9.70
C ALA A 299 -13.58 -5.68 -10.14
N ASP A 300 -13.17 -4.69 -10.94
CA ASP A 300 -14.06 -3.62 -11.41
C ASP A 300 -15.16 -4.17 -12.33
N LEU A 301 -14.82 -5.12 -13.21
CA LEU A 301 -15.78 -5.63 -14.20
C LEU A 301 -16.77 -6.64 -13.62
N TRP A 302 -16.30 -7.64 -12.85
CA TRP A 302 -17.11 -8.83 -12.58
C TRP A 302 -17.43 -9.07 -11.11
N THR A 303 -16.44 -9.05 -10.22
CA THR A 303 -16.60 -9.65 -8.90
C THR A 303 -16.71 -8.67 -7.74
N GLY A 304 -16.11 -7.50 -7.88
CA GLY A 304 -15.80 -6.60 -6.75
C GLY A 304 -14.46 -6.93 -6.09
N PRO A 305 -13.82 -5.91 -5.49
CA PRO A 305 -12.45 -6.04 -5.01
C PRO A 305 -12.29 -6.95 -3.79
N LEU A 306 -13.26 -6.99 -2.87
CA LEU A 306 -13.20 -7.87 -1.70
C LEU A 306 -13.33 -9.35 -2.08
N ASN A 307 -14.17 -9.68 -3.06
CA ASN A 307 -14.38 -11.06 -3.49
C ASN A 307 -13.14 -11.68 -4.14
N ILE A 308 -12.28 -10.88 -4.77
CA ILE A 308 -10.99 -11.33 -5.30
C ILE A 308 -9.93 -11.39 -4.19
N LEU A 309 -9.92 -10.42 -3.29
CA LEU A 309 -8.93 -10.34 -2.22
C LEU A 309 -8.96 -11.60 -1.32
N ILE A 310 -10.13 -12.17 -1.06
CA ILE A 310 -10.28 -13.38 -0.22
C ILE A 310 -9.49 -14.57 -0.77
N PRO A 311 -9.77 -15.08 -2.00
CA PRO A 311 -9.04 -16.22 -2.53
C PRO A 311 -7.55 -15.93 -2.75
N LEU A 312 -7.17 -14.69 -3.05
CA LEU A 312 -5.77 -14.29 -3.15
C LEU A 312 -5.04 -14.45 -1.82
N SER A 313 -5.66 -14.03 -0.71
CA SER A 313 -5.08 -14.17 0.62
C SER A 313 -4.93 -15.64 1.01
N PHE A 314 -5.93 -16.50 0.72
CA PHE A 314 -5.82 -17.94 0.95
C PHE A 314 -4.69 -18.57 0.13
N ALA A 315 -4.61 -18.24 -1.16
CA ALA A 315 -3.57 -18.77 -2.04
C ALA A 315 -2.16 -18.28 -1.62
N ALA A 316 -2.03 -17.01 -1.23
CA ALA A 316 -0.75 -16.49 -0.72
C ALA A 316 -0.31 -17.18 0.56
N SER A 317 -1.24 -17.44 1.50
CA SER A 317 -0.95 -18.19 2.72
C SER A 317 -0.46 -19.61 2.41
N LEU A 318 -1.19 -20.32 1.53
CA LEU A 318 -0.83 -21.68 1.12
C LEU A 318 0.57 -21.71 0.53
N LEU A 319 0.92 -20.75 -0.34
CA LEU A 319 2.25 -20.67 -0.93
C LEU A 319 3.35 -20.45 0.10
N VAL A 320 3.10 -19.65 1.15
CA VAL A 320 4.09 -19.43 2.21
C VAL A 320 4.33 -20.74 2.99
N TYR A 321 3.30 -21.55 3.20
CA TYR A 321 3.49 -22.89 3.80
C TYR A 321 4.23 -23.85 2.86
N VAL A 322 3.89 -23.84 1.56
CA VAL A 322 4.59 -24.64 0.54
C VAL A 322 6.06 -24.26 0.43
N TRP A 323 6.39 -22.97 0.67
CA TRP A 323 7.79 -22.51 0.68
C TRP A 323 8.66 -23.28 1.67
N ALA A 324 8.11 -23.74 2.79
CA ALA A 324 8.85 -24.54 3.77
C ALA A 324 9.34 -25.91 3.23
N ALA A 325 8.73 -26.39 2.15
CA ALA A 325 9.10 -27.66 1.49
C ALA A 325 9.93 -27.46 0.22
N ILE A 326 10.33 -26.23 -0.10
CA ILE A 326 11.12 -25.92 -1.30
C ILE A 326 12.60 -26.02 -0.97
N ASP A 327 13.28 -26.96 -1.62
CA ASP A 327 14.71 -27.25 -1.51
C ASP A 327 15.46 -27.05 -2.83
N SER A 328 14.77 -26.70 -3.92
CA SER A 328 15.35 -26.59 -5.26
C SER A 328 15.27 -25.17 -5.82
N THR A 329 16.26 -24.79 -6.62
CA THR A 329 16.30 -23.51 -7.33
C THR A 329 15.05 -23.31 -8.19
N GLY A 330 14.64 -24.33 -8.97
CA GLY A 330 13.46 -24.26 -9.82
C GLY A 330 12.17 -24.05 -9.04
N GLY A 331 12.01 -24.76 -7.91
CA GLY A 331 10.86 -24.60 -7.02
C GLY A 331 10.78 -23.17 -6.46
N LEU A 332 11.93 -22.57 -6.09
CA LEU A 332 11.97 -21.21 -5.55
C LEU A 332 11.64 -20.15 -6.62
N PHE A 333 12.05 -20.36 -7.88
CA PHE A 333 11.62 -19.48 -8.98
C PHE A 333 10.11 -19.58 -9.24
N VAL A 334 9.53 -20.78 -9.22
CA VAL A 334 8.07 -20.97 -9.33
C VAL A 334 7.35 -20.27 -8.18
N PHE A 335 7.84 -20.42 -6.95
CA PHE A 335 7.33 -19.68 -5.79
C PHE A 335 7.38 -18.18 -6.03
N ALA A 336 8.52 -17.63 -6.48
CA ALA A 336 8.68 -16.18 -6.74
C ALA A 336 7.68 -15.67 -7.78
N VAL A 337 7.42 -16.44 -8.86
CA VAL A 337 6.43 -16.10 -9.88
C VAL A 337 5.03 -16.06 -9.28
N VAL A 338 4.59 -17.13 -8.64
CA VAL A 338 3.20 -17.24 -8.17
C VAL A 338 2.95 -16.31 -6.99
N TYR A 339 3.86 -16.29 -6.01
CA TYR A 339 3.74 -15.42 -4.85
C TYR A 339 3.82 -13.92 -5.24
N GLY A 340 4.72 -13.57 -6.16
CA GLY A 340 4.85 -12.20 -6.67
C GLY A 340 3.56 -11.70 -7.31
N PHE A 341 2.87 -12.54 -8.11
CA PHE A 341 1.57 -12.23 -8.67
C PHE A 341 0.50 -12.00 -7.59
N LEU A 342 0.37 -12.94 -6.64
CA LEU A 342 -0.66 -12.88 -5.60
C LEU A 342 -0.44 -11.72 -4.62
N ALA A 343 0.77 -11.57 -4.11
CA ALA A 343 1.11 -10.54 -3.14
C ALA A 343 0.97 -9.12 -3.72
N ALA A 344 1.41 -8.93 -4.97
CA ALA A 344 1.28 -7.65 -5.66
C ALA A 344 -0.18 -7.28 -5.91
N SER A 345 -1.01 -8.26 -6.29
CA SER A 345 -2.44 -8.08 -6.51
C SER A 345 -3.17 -7.71 -5.20
N LEU A 346 -2.82 -8.37 -4.09
CA LEU A 346 -3.37 -8.07 -2.77
C LEU A 346 -3.05 -6.64 -2.34
N GLN A 347 -1.80 -6.20 -2.54
CA GLN A 347 -1.39 -4.83 -2.27
C GLN A 347 -2.16 -3.81 -3.12
N ALA A 348 -2.42 -4.09 -4.39
CA ALA A 348 -3.12 -3.19 -5.30
C ALA A 348 -4.63 -3.09 -5.00
N LEU A 349 -5.26 -4.18 -4.58
CA LEU A 349 -6.69 -4.23 -4.23
C LEU A 349 -6.99 -3.61 -2.87
N PHE A 350 -6.04 -3.60 -1.93
CA PHE A 350 -6.26 -3.11 -0.57
C PHE A 350 -6.89 -1.71 -0.51
N PRO A 351 -6.36 -0.66 -1.18
CA PRO A 351 -6.97 0.67 -1.14
C PRO A 351 -8.38 0.70 -1.72
N ALA A 352 -8.65 -0.08 -2.76
CA ALA A 352 -9.97 -0.16 -3.38
C ALA A 352 -11.00 -0.76 -2.39
N VAL A 353 -10.68 -1.88 -1.75
CA VAL A 353 -11.54 -2.50 -0.73
C VAL A 353 -11.76 -1.56 0.46
N ALA A 354 -10.71 -0.90 0.94
CA ALA A 354 -10.80 0.04 2.07
C ALA A 354 -11.85 1.13 1.82
N THR A 355 -11.96 1.62 0.57
CA THR A 355 -12.98 2.61 0.22
C THR A 355 -14.39 2.04 0.21
N THR A 356 -14.56 0.77 -0.15
CA THR A 356 -15.90 0.12 -0.18
C THR A 356 -16.44 -0.21 1.22
N MET A 357 -15.56 -0.23 2.24
CA MET A 357 -15.96 -0.45 3.64
C MET A 357 -16.58 0.78 4.31
N THR A 358 -16.75 1.88 3.57
CA THR A 358 -17.27 3.13 4.12
C THR A 358 -18.64 3.44 3.52
N PRO A 359 -19.74 3.45 4.33
CA PRO A 359 -21.08 3.76 3.84
C PRO A 359 -21.24 5.24 3.40
N HIS A 360 -20.50 6.13 4.05
CA HIS A 360 -20.62 7.58 3.84
C HIS A 360 -19.39 8.16 3.12
N PRO A 361 -19.54 8.74 1.92
CA PRO A 361 -18.43 9.31 1.14
C PRO A 361 -17.61 10.35 1.91
N ASN A 362 -18.24 11.15 2.77
CA ASN A 362 -17.57 12.20 3.54
C ASN A 362 -16.62 11.67 4.63
N ARG A 363 -16.71 10.38 5.00
CA ARG A 363 -15.88 9.73 6.03
C ARG A 363 -14.85 8.77 5.44
N THR A 364 -14.86 8.58 4.12
CA THR A 364 -13.98 7.60 3.45
C THR A 364 -12.50 7.87 3.73
N GLY A 365 -12.05 9.11 3.62
CA GLY A 365 -10.66 9.48 3.88
C GLY A 365 -10.23 9.18 5.33
N THR A 366 -11.07 9.51 6.31
CA THR A 366 -10.81 9.21 7.72
C THR A 366 -10.70 7.71 7.97
N ARG A 367 -11.66 6.92 7.46
CA ARG A 367 -11.68 5.47 7.67
C ARG A 367 -10.53 4.74 6.97
N VAL A 368 -10.23 5.12 5.73
CA VAL A 368 -9.04 4.60 5.04
C VAL A 368 -7.77 4.95 5.81
N GLY A 369 -7.67 6.18 6.34
CA GLY A 369 -6.57 6.58 7.21
C GLY A 369 -6.46 5.73 8.47
N MET A 370 -7.59 5.43 9.14
CA MET A 370 -7.60 4.54 10.31
C MET A 370 -7.09 3.13 9.98
N ILE A 371 -7.51 2.55 8.84
CA ILE A 371 -7.03 1.24 8.39
C ILE A 371 -5.53 1.30 8.10
N LEU A 372 -5.06 2.31 7.35
CA LEU A 372 -3.64 2.47 7.02
C LEU A 372 -2.79 2.64 8.29
N GLY A 373 -3.25 3.47 9.25
CA GLY A 373 -2.58 3.66 10.53
C GLY A 373 -2.51 2.36 11.34
N PHE A 374 -3.56 1.54 11.33
CA PHE A 374 -3.54 0.24 12.00
C PHE A 374 -2.60 -0.76 11.30
N VAL A 375 -2.66 -0.86 9.97
CA VAL A 375 -1.80 -1.73 9.16
C VAL A 375 -0.32 -1.32 9.24
N SER A 376 -0.02 -0.06 9.54
CA SER A 376 1.36 0.39 9.70
C SER A 376 2.11 -0.40 10.79
N PHE A 377 1.45 -0.74 11.89
CA PHE A 377 2.05 -1.54 12.97
C PHE A 377 2.32 -3.00 12.56
N ALA A 378 1.53 -3.56 11.64
CA ALA A 378 1.81 -4.88 11.06
C ALA A 378 3.12 -4.84 10.26
N ASN A 379 3.31 -3.83 9.42
CA ASN A 379 4.53 -3.65 8.64
C ASN A 379 5.76 -3.35 9.52
N LEU A 380 5.54 -2.65 10.64
CA LEU A 380 6.60 -2.37 11.61
C LEU A 380 7.15 -3.65 12.25
N THR A 381 6.26 -4.54 12.66
CA THR A 381 6.63 -5.68 13.50
C THR A 381 6.83 -6.99 12.73
N GLY A 382 6.13 -7.18 11.59
CA GLY A 382 6.13 -8.43 10.83
C GLY A 382 7.53 -8.92 10.42
N PRO A 383 8.27 -8.16 9.61
CA PRO A 383 9.60 -8.59 9.16
C PRO A 383 10.60 -8.75 10.32
N ALA A 384 10.52 -7.90 11.34
CA ALA A 384 11.39 -7.96 12.52
C ALA A 384 11.13 -9.24 13.35
N ILE A 385 9.85 -9.65 13.50
CA ILE A 385 9.48 -10.91 14.15
C ILE A 385 10.00 -12.09 13.33
N CYS A 386 9.85 -12.07 12.01
CA CYS A 386 10.38 -13.12 11.14
C CYS A 386 11.90 -13.27 11.31
N GLY A 387 12.66 -12.17 11.33
CA GLY A 387 14.09 -12.20 11.57
C GLY A 387 14.47 -12.71 12.96
N ALA A 388 13.68 -12.38 13.99
CA ALA A 388 13.89 -12.90 15.33
C ALA A 388 13.61 -14.42 15.41
N LEU A 389 12.61 -14.91 14.69
CA LEU A 389 12.29 -16.34 14.62
C LEU A 389 13.40 -17.13 13.88
N ILE A 390 13.94 -16.59 12.77
CA ILE A 390 15.07 -17.19 12.06
C ILE A 390 16.29 -17.30 12.98
N ARG A 391 16.60 -16.20 13.69
CA ARG A 391 17.73 -16.21 14.64
C ARG A 391 17.53 -17.21 15.79
N ARG A 392 16.31 -17.28 16.36
CA ARG A 392 15.99 -18.23 17.44
C ARG A 392 16.02 -19.70 16.97
N GLY A 393 15.77 -19.92 15.69
CA GLY A 393 15.83 -21.24 15.04
C GLY A 393 17.22 -21.61 14.49
N ASP A 394 18.29 -20.94 14.95
CA ASP A 394 19.67 -21.16 14.48
C ASP A 394 19.80 -21.11 12.95
N GLY A 395 19.14 -20.13 12.32
CA GLY A 395 19.13 -19.97 10.87
C GLY A 395 18.01 -20.73 10.13
N SER A 396 17.15 -21.45 10.84
CA SER A 396 15.98 -22.10 10.24
C SER A 396 14.88 -21.08 9.92
N TYR A 397 14.41 -21.10 8.68
CA TYR A 397 13.32 -20.22 8.22
C TYR A 397 11.92 -20.76 8.55
N LEU A 398 11.81 -22.02 9.02
CA LEU A 398 10.53 -22.70 9.25
C LEU A 398 9.62 -21.90 10.20
N GLY A 399 10.15 -21.40 11.32
CA GLY A 399 9.37 -20.62 12.28
C GLY A 399 8.79 -19.34 11.66
N ALA A 400 9.58 -18.65 10.83
CA ALA A 400 9.14 -17.43 10.14
C ALA A 400 8.10 -17.74 9.04
N GLN A 401 8.28 -18.83 8.29
CA GLN A 401 7.32 -19.31 7.27
C GLN A 401 5.98 -19.67 7.92
N MET A 402 6.00 -20.40 9.04
CA MET A 402 4.78 -20.77 9.77
C MET A 402 4.08 -19.51 10.32
N PHE A 403 4.81 -18.57 10.91
CA PHE A 403 4.26 -17.31 11.39
C PHE A 403 3.62 -16.50 10.25
N ALA A 404 4.34 -16.27 9.15
CA ALA A 404 3.86 -15.48 8.02
C ALA A 404 2.65 -16.16 7.34
N GLY A 405 2.72 -17.49 7.09
CA GLY A 405 1.63 -18.25 6.52
C GLY A 405 0.36 -18.21 7.38
N SER A 406 0.51 -18.44 8.71
CA SER A 406 -0.63 -18.39 9.64
C SER A 406 -1.25 -16.98 9.75
N SER A 407 -0.42 -15.94 9.76
CA SER A 407 -0.90 -14.55 9.77
C SER A 407 -1.76 -14.26 8.54
N ILE A 408 -1.28 -14.62 7.34
CA ILE A 408 -2.03 -14.40 6.08
C ILE A 408 -3.30 -15.26 6.06
N LEU A 409 -3.25 -16.50 6.56
CA LEU A 409 -4.43 -17.38 6.65
C LEU A 409 -5.54 -16.78 7.53
N LEU A 410 -5.17 -16.33 8.72
CA LEU A 410 -6.10 -15.65 9.62
C LEU A 410 -6.62 -14.37 8.98
N GLY A 411 -5.77 -13.63 8.25
CA GLY A 411 -6.16 -12.47 7.46
C GLY A 411 -7.21 -12.81 6.39
N ALA A 412 -7.06 -13.93 5.68
CA ALA A 412 -8.03 -14.42 4.70
C ALA A 412 -9.38 -14.79 5.35
N ILE A 413 -9.34 -15.44 6.51
CA ILE A 413 -10.55 -15.77 7.29
C ILE A 413 -11.28 -14.49 7.73
N MET A 414 -10.54 -13.48 8.21
CA MET A 414 -11.12 -12.19 8.58
C MET A 414 -11.69 -11.43 7.38
N ALA A 415 -11.07 -11.53 6.19
CA ALA A 415 -11.63 -10.97 4.95
C ALA A 415 -12.98 -11.63 4.59
N LEU A 416 -13.05 -12.95 4.74
CA LEU A 416 -14.30 -13.70 4.54
C LEU A 416 -15.36 -13.29 5.56
N ALA A 417 -14.99 -13.14 6.83
CA ALA A 417 -15.88 -12.64 7.87
C ALA A 417 -16.38 -11.21 7.58
N ALA A 418 -15.51 -10.31 7.09
CA ALA A 418 -15.89 -8.97 6.67
C ALA A 418 -16.93 -8.99 5.54
N ARG A 419 -16.76 -9.88 4.56
CA ARG A 419 -17.71 -10.07 3.46
C ARG A 419 -19.05 -10.56 3.98
N ILE A 420 -19.07 -11.61 4.81
CA ILE A 420 -20.29 -12.17 5.38
C ILE A 420 -21.02 -11.12 6.23
N ALA A 421 -20.30 -10.36 7.04
CA ALA A 421 -20.87 -9.29 7.85
C ALA A 421 -21.47 -8.15 7.01
N LYS A 422 -20.93 -7.91 5.78
CA LYS A 422 -21.41 -6.86 4.88
C LYS A 422 -22.61 -7.28 4.04
N THR A 423 -22.65 -8.51 3.53
CA THR A 423 -23.64 -8.97 2.54
C THR A 423 -24.48 -10.17 2.99
N GLY A 424 -24.23 -10.71 4.18
CA GLY A 424 -24.75 -12.02 4.55
C GLY A 424 -24.13 -13.15 3.70
N LEU A 425 -24.77 -14.30 3.68
CA LEU A 425 -24.33 -15.47 2.89
C LEU A 425 -24.75 -15.39 1.40
N VAL A 426 -24.80 -14.19 0.83
CA VAL A 426 -25.18 -14.00 -0.58
C VAL A 426 -23.95 -14.14 -1.47
N PHE A 427 -23.82 -15.26 -2.18
CA PHE A 427 -22.64 -15.58 -3.01
C PHE A 427 -22.41 -14.63 -4.20
N LYS A 428 -23.49 -14.10 -4.81
CA LYS A 428 -23.42 -13.27 -6.02
C LYS A 428 -23.33 -11.76 -5.75
N ALA A 429 -23.20 -11.33 -4.50
CA ALA A 429 -23.05 -9.92 -4.21
C ALA A 429 -21.67 -9.40 -4.69
N LYS A 430 -21.65 -8.39 -5.55
CA LYS A 430 -20.43 -7.68 -5.98
C LYS A 430 -20.01 -6.72 -4.86
N VAL A 431 -18.89 -7.00 -4.22
CA VAL A 431 -18.37 -6.24 -3.05
C VAL A 431 -16.89 -5.92 -3.18
#